data_f4f69471e07ded7bba1ad0b0000d7609
#
_entry.id   f4f69471e07ded7bba1ad0b0000d7609
#
_cell.length_a   1.000
_cell.length_b   1.000
_cell.length_c   1.000
_cell.angle_alpha   90.00
_cell.angle_beta   90.00
_cell.angle_gamma   90.00
#
_symmetry.space_group_name_H-M   'P 1'
#
loop_
_entity.id
_entity.type
_entity.pdbx_description
1 polymer ?
#
loop_
_entity_poly.entity_id
_entity_poly.type
_entity_poly.pdbx_seq_one_letter_code
_entity_poly.pdbx_strand_id
1 'polypeptide(L)'
;MPSRARVLVLVALLLLAPALAAAATPRILSARVVAPSELRLRFSGALPRADAENFRLTTAREPDIPIAVQQVRPAPGNRFVLTFAQRLMPAEHYHLELVSPPIRREVQPSPWALLLTVMIAAAFINNFVFTRYLGLCIFFGVSKRRDTAIGMGITFTLVMIATAMLSWALDRYVLGPLRLGFLQILVFIGVVAFVVQFLDTMLRKTHPVLHRRFGIYLMLITTNCIILAVPLLNAQAGSGPLEALALAIGSGAGFALALFLMSCARERMEYARVPLPFQGLPIAFALAGLFALAFMGFSGLDFFR
;
A
#
# COMPACT_ATOMS: atom_id res chain seq x y z
N MET A 1 -6.15 -11.26 73.14
CA MET A 1 -6.45 -11.71 71.74
C MET A 1 -6.20 -10.62 70.71
N PRO A 2 -4.96 -10.23 70.43
CA PRO A 2 -4.69 -9.30 69.32
C PRO A 2 -3.86 -9.86 68.19
N SER A 3 -3.72 -11.20 68.08
CA SER A 3 -2.76 -11.77 67.09
C SER A 3 -3.36 -12.12 65.70
N ARG A 4 -4.66 -12.37 65.63
CA ARG A 4 -5.29 -12.78 64.36
C ARG A 4 -5.45 -11.63 63.35
N ALA A 5 -5.71 -10.40 63.84
CA ALA A 5 -5.83 -9.23 62.95
C ALA A 5 -4.49 -8.82 62.32
N ARG A 6 -3.38 -8.95 63.04
CA ARG A 6 -2.04 -8.65 62.50
C ARG A 6 -1.57 -9.66 61.48
N VAL A 7 -1.94 -10.94 61.63
CA VAL A 7 -1.61 -11.98 60.66
C VAL A 7 -2.44 -11.78 59.39
N LEU A 8 -3.73 -11.43 59.47
CA LEU A 8 -4.58 -11.13 58.33
C LEU A 8 -4.08 -9.91 57.51
N VAL A 9 -3.64 -8.86 58.21
CA VAL A 9 -3.06 -7.66 57.57
C VAL A 9 -1.73 -7.99 56.89
N LEU A 10 -0.87 -8.84 57.51
CA LEU A 10 0.39 -9.27 56.93
C LEU A 10 0.19 -10.19 55.68
N VAL A 11 -0.79 -11.08 55.74
CA VAL A 11 -1.15 -11.95 54.60
C VAL A 11 -1.79 -11.12 53.48
N ALA A 12 -2.62 -10.13 53.80
CA ALA A 12 -3.17 -9.21 52.79
C ALA A 12 -2.07 -8.33 52.16
N LEU A 13 -1.11 -7.85 52.94
CA LEU A 13 0.06 -7.12 52.43
C LEU A 13 0.99 -8.00 51.59
N LEU A 14 1.18 -9.28 51.96
CA LEU A 14 1.97 -10.24 51.16
C LEU A 14 1.28 -10.69 49.86
N LEU A 15 -0.04 -10.71 49.84
CA LEU A 15 -0.84 -11.01 48.61
C LEU A 15 -0.98 -9.78 47.71
N LEU A 16 -0.88 -8.55 48.26
CA LEU A 16 -0.85 -7.32 47.47
C LEU A 16 0.54 -7.00 46.89
N ALA A 17 1.62 -7.50 47.49
CA ALA A 17 2.99 -7.23 47.07
C ALA A 17 3.26 -7.69 45.59
N PRO A 18 2.83 -8.88 45.13
CA PRO A 18 3.03 -9.27 43.75
C PRO A 18 2.15 -8.46 42.75
N ALA A 19 0.99 -7.94 43.22
CA ALA A 19 0.14 -7.12 42.37
C ALA A 19 0.71 -5.69 42.16
N LEU A 20 1.43 -5.15 43.13
CA LEU A 20 2.16 -3.88 42.97
C LEU A 20 3.48 -4.04 42.18
N ALA A 21 4.13 -5.21 42.27
CA ALA A 21 5.34 -5.49 41.50
C ALA A 21 5.05 -5.83 40.03
N ALA A 22 3.81 -6.24 39.70
CA ALA A 22 3.36 -6.44 38.31
C ALA A 22 3.09 -5.14 37.54
N ALA A 23 3.20 -3.99 38.21
CA ALA A 23 2.89 -2.69 37.63
C ALA A 23 4.14 -1.93 37.21
N ALA A 24 4.91 -2.42 36.25
CA ALA A 24 5.75 -1.55 35.39
C ALA A 24 6.71 -2.29 34.47
N THR A 25 6.25 -3.28 33.75
CA THR A 25 7.00 -3.63 32.52
C THR A 25 6.77 -2.49 31.52
N PRO A 26 7.80 -1.74 31.13
CA PRO A 26 7.64 -0.67 30.18
C PRO A 26 7.16 -1.26 28.86
N ARG A 27 6.02 -0.78 28.37
CA ARG A 27 5.49 -1.22 27.06
C ARG A 27 5.78 -0.14 26.03
N ILE A 28 6.21 -0.54 24.85
CA ILE A 28 6.36 0.38 23.71
C ILE A 28 4.95 0.77 23.24
N LEU A 29 4.57 2.01 23.43
CA LEU A 29 3.26 2.54 23.00
C LEU A 29 3.26 2.86 21.51
N SER A 30 4.34 3.46 21.01
CA SER A 30 4.48 3.77 19.59
C SER A 30 5.97 3.77 19.19
N ALA A 31 6.24 3.27 17.99
CA ALA A 31 7.53 3.34 17.32
C ALA A 31 7.28 3.85 15.89
N ARG A 32 7.86 5.00 15.52
CA ARG A 32 7.66 5.62 14.20
C ARG A 32 8.96 6.18 13.67
N VAL A 33 9.23 5.96 12.38
CA VAL A 33 10.33 6.61 11.66
C VAL A 33 9.91 8.07 11.42
N VAL A 34 10.72 9.01 11.90
CA VAL A 34 10.45 10.46 11.78
C VAL A 34 11.36 11.11 10.75
N ALA A 35 12.60 10.66 10.66
CA ALA A 35 13.59 11.11 9.70
C ALA A 35 14.36 9.91 9.14
N PRO A 36 15.10 10.06 8.02
CA PRO A 36 15.83 8.95 7.40
C PRO A 36 16.86 8.25 8.31
N SER A 37 17.23 8.84 9.41
CA SER A 37 18.16 8.28 10.40
C SER A 37 17.61 8.29 11.82
N GLU A 38 16.33 8.68 12.02
CA GLU A 38 15.77 8.85 13.35
C GLU A 38 14.47 8.08 13.55
N LEU A 39 14.43 7.28 14.62
CA LEU A 39 13.27 6.56 15.09
C LEU A 39 12.79 7.14 16.42
N ARG A 40 11.53 7.54 16.50
CA ARG A 40 10.92 8.03 17.73
C ARG A 40 10.13 6.94 18.41
N LEU A 41 10.48 6.68 19.67
CA LEU A 41 9.83 5.71 20.54
C LEU A 41 9.07 6.43 21.65
N ARG A 42 7.95 5.84 22.07
CA ARG A 42 7.20 6.24 23.26
C ARG A 42 6.92 5.04 24.12
N PHE A 43 7.25 5.14 25.40
CA PHE A 43 7.04 4.09 26.40
C PHE A 43 5.92 4.45 27.37
N SER A 44 5.30 3.43 27.98
CA SER A 44 4.29 3.60 29.02
C SER A 44 4.89 3.90 30.39
N GLY A 45 6.17 3.60 30.61
CA GLY A 45 6.89 3.76 31.87
C GLY A 45 8.36 4.12 31.65
N ALA A 46 9.09 4.36 32.74
CA ALA A 46 10.53 4.63 32.67
C ALA A 46 11.30 3.40 32.21
N LEU A 47 12.22 3.59 31.28
CA LEU A 47 13.12 2.52 30.79
C LEU A 47 14.28 2.37 31.77
N PRO A 48 14.57 1.15 32.28
CA PRO A 48 15.66 0.94 33.25
C PRO A 48 17.04 1.15 32.65
N ARG A 49 17.22 0.92 31.35
CA ARG A 49 18.46 1.17 30.59
C ARG A 49 18.14 1.78 29.24
N ALA A 50 18.61 2.98 29.00
CA ALA A 50 18.46 3.70 27.73
C ALA A 50 19.75 3.69 26.90
N ASP A 51 20.57 2.64 27.02
CA ASP A 51 21.81 2.51 26.27
C ASP A 51 21.58 2.00 24.85
N ALA A 52 22.44 2.38 23.93
CA ALA A 52 22.32 2.00 22.51
C ALA A 52 22.34 0.46 22.32
N GLU A 53 23.04 -0.27 23.17
CA GLU A 53 23.16 -1.74 23.12
C GLU A 53 21.86 -2.46 23.49
N ASN A 54 20.94 -1.79 24.18
CA ASN A 54 19.65 -2.38 24.56
C ASN A 54 18.63 -2.38 23.43
N PHE A 55 18.92 -1.72 22.32
CA PHE A 55 18.03 -1.60 21.17
C PHE A 55 18.60 -2.31 19.97
N ARG A 56 17.90 -3.30 19.46
CA ARG A 56 18.20 -3.98 18.19
C ARG A 56 17.09 -3.68 17.19
N LEU A 57 17.46 -3.08 16.07
CA LEU A 57 16.56 -2.86 14.96
C LEU A 57 16.93 -3.82 13.83
N THR A 58 15.98 -4.59 13.36
CA THR A 58 16.15 -5.50 12.21
C THR A 58 15.13 -5.19 11.14
N THR A 59 15.48 -5.47 9.90
CA THR A 59 14.57 -5.33 8.77
C THR A 59 13.71 -6.58 8.65
N ALA A 60 12.46 -6.45 8.22
CA ALA A 60 11.61 -7.62 7.99
C ALA A 60 12.19 -8.57 6.91
N ARG A 61 13.05 -8.08 6.02
CA ARG A 61 13.71 -8.84 4.95
C ARG A 61 14.95 -9.60 5.42
N GLU A 62 15.72 -8.99 6.31
CA GLU A 62 16.97 -9.53 6.84
C GLU A 62 16.90 -9.48 8.36
N PRO A 63 16.19 -10.44 8.99
CA PRO A 63 15.98 -10.45 10.43
C PRO A 63 17.27 -10.73 11.21
N ASP A 64 18.28 -11.30 10.54
CA ASP A 64 19.55 -11.69 11.18
C ASP A 64 20.58 -10.54 11.22
N ILE A 65 20.38 -9.45 10.47
CA ILE A 65 21.33 -8.34 10.42
C ILE A 65 20.78 -7.17 11.24
N PRO A 66 21.32 -6.91 12.46
CA PRO A 66 20.90 -5.78 13.27
C PRO A 66 21.47 -4.47 12.74
N ILE A 67 20.60 -3.45 12.61
CA ILE A 67 21.02 -2.09 12.30
C ILE A 67 21.56 -1.44 13.57
N ALA A 68 22.81 -0.98 13.54
CA ALA A 68 23.47 -0.40 14.70
C ALA A 68 22.86 0.95 15.10
N VAL A 69 22.49 1.08 16.38
CA VAL A 69 22.05 2.33 16.99
C VAL A 69 23.29 3.14 17.37
N GLN A 70 23.42 4.35 16.84
CA GLN A 70 24.53 5.24 17.17
C GLN A 70 24.30 6.02 18.46
N GLN A 71 23.11 6.54 18.65
CA GLN A 71 22.80 7.41 19.77
C GLN A 71 21.35 7.26 20.22
N VAL A 72 21.15 7.28 21.54
CA VAL A 72 19.82 7.34 22.17
C VAL A 72 19.70 8.68 22.88
N ARG A 73 18.73 9.48 22.48
CA ARG A 73 18.43 10.78 23.11
C ARG A 73 17.10 10.71 23.84
N PRO A 74 17.06 10.95 25.15
CA PRO A 74 15.81 11.07 25.86
C PRO A 74 15.08 12.37 25.48
N ALA A 75 13.75 12.28 25.32
CA ALA A 75 12.89 13.42 25.05
C ALA A 75 11.77 13.51 26.09
N PRO A 76 11.17 14.69 26.33
CA PRO A 76 10.15 14.87 27.34
C PRO A 76 8.98 13.91 27.20
N GLY A 77 8.47 13.34 28.29
CA GLY A 77 7.29 12.47 28.31
C GLY A 77 7.54 11.02 27.91
N ASN A 78 8.57 10.38 28.49
CA ASN A 78 8.96 8.97 28.24
C ASN A 78 9.14 8.65 26.75
N ARG A 79 9.70 9.60 26.00
CA ARG A 79 10.03 9.46 24.60
C ARG A 79 11.52 9.31 24.42
N PHE A 80 11.93 8.53 23.45
CA PHE A 80 13.32 8.35 23.06
C PHE A 80 13.45 8.53 21.56
N VAL A 81 14.53 9.17 21.15
CA VAL A 81 14.91 9.31 19.74
C VAL A 81 16.17 8.47 19.54
N LEU A 82 16.04 7.45 18.73
CA LEU A 82 17.17 6.62 18.32
C LEU A 82 17.73 7.16 17.01
N THR A 83 19.04 7.37 16.95
CA THR A 83 19.74 7.77 15.73
C THR A 83 20.56 6.58 15.23
N PHE A 84 20.47 6.32 13.92
CA PHE A 84 21.10 5.17 13.27
C PHE A 84 22.22 5.64 12.32
N ALA A 85 23.24 4.80 12.14
CA ALA A 85 24.31 5.02 11.18
C ALA A 85 23.82 4.93 9.73
N GLN A 86 22.86 4.05 9.50
CA GLN A 86 22.27 3.78 8.20
C GLN A 86 20.98 4.56 8.01
N ARG A 87 20.68 4.97 6.77
CA ARG A 87 19.40 5.60 6.46
C ARG A 87 18.27 4.58 6.54
N LEU A 88 17.30 4.84 7.38
CA LEU A 88 16.07 4.06 7.46
C LEU A 88 15.15 4.47 6.32
N MET A 89 14.61 3.50 5.62
CA MET A 89 13.59 3.75 4.61
C MET A 89 12.23 3.93 5.30
N PRO A 90 11.54 5.09 5.13
CA PRO A 90 10.31 5.38 5.86
C PRO A 90 9.13 4.46 5.54
N ALA A 91 9.24 3.69 4.47
CA ALA A 91 8.20 2.76 3.99
C ALA A 91 8.52 1.29 4.30
N GLU A 92 9.67 0.99 4.89
CA GLU A 92 10.07 -0.38 5.20
C GLU A 92 9.60 -0.80 6.58
N HIS A 93 9.29 -2.08 6.74
CA HIS A 93 8.89 -2.66 8.02
C HIS A 93 10.13 -3.05 8.81
N TYR A 94 10.25 -2.50 10.00
CA TYR A 94 11.33 -2.79 10.92
C TYR A 94 10.80 -3.48 12.17
N HIS A 95 11.56 -4.39 12.71
CA HIS A 95 11.30 -5.01 14.00
C HIS A 95 12.27 -4.46 15.03
N LEU A 96 11.72 -3.78 16.03
CA LEU A 96 12.49 -3.30 17.16
C LEU A 96 12.42 -4.33 18.28
N GLU A 97 13.58 -4.79 18.70
CA GLU A 97 13.74 -5.65 19.87
C GLU A 97 14.49 -4.89 20.97
N LEU A 98 13.93 -4.91 22.17
CA LEU A 98 14.67 -4.57 23.37
C LEU A 98 15.25 -5.84 23.96
N VAL A 99 16.51 -5.74 24.40
CA VAL A 99 17.21 -6.86 25.04
C VAL A 99 16.78 -7.01 26.51
N SER A 100 16.60 -5.86 27.20
CA SER A 100 16.19 -5.86 28.60
C SER A 100 15.26 -4.68 28.92
N PRO A 101 13.97 -4.94 29.21
CA PRO A 101 13.24 -6.22 29.14
C PRO A 101 13.01 -6.70 27.70
N PRO A 102 12.87 -8.02 27.44
CA PRO A 102 12.70 -8.56 26.09
C PRO A 102 11.32 -8.16 25.54
N ILE A 103 11.29 -7.14 24.70
CA ILE A 103 10.07 -6.61 24.08
C ILE A 103 10.32 -6.49 22.58
N ARG A 104 9.48 -7.16 21.79
CA ARG A 104 9.47 -7.02 20.34
C ARG A 104 8.32 -6.11 19.90
N ARG A 105 8.59 -5.17 19.05
CA ARG A 105 7.58 -4.29 18.46
C ARG A 105 7.89 -4.01 17.01
N GLU A 106 6.87 -4.08 16.18
CA GLU A 106 6.94 -3.63 14.82
C GLU A 106 6.92 -2.09 14.76
N VAL A 107 7.86 -1.52 14.02
CA VAL A 107 7.97 -0.08 13.80
C VAL A 107 7.01 0.28 12.68
N GLN A 108 6.05 1.13 12.99
CA GLN A 108 5.12 1.60 11.98
C GLN A 108 5.81 2.63 11.06
N PRO A 109 5.77 2.42 9.74
CA PRO A 109 6.26 3.41 8.79
C PRO A 109 5.46 4.72 8.93
N SER A 110 6.04 5.83 8.48
CA SER A 110 5.29 7.08 8.47
C SER A 110 4.15 6.97 7.44
N PRO A 111 2.88 7.25 7.81
CA PRO A 111 1.74 6.97 6.93
C PRO A 111 1.85 7.71 5.60
N TRP A 112 2.35 8.94 5.59
CA TRP A 112 2.49 9.74 4.38
C TRP A 112 3.58 9.23 3.44
N ALA A 113 4.73 8.82 4.00
CA ALA A 113 5.82 8.26 3.20
C ALA A 113 5.40 6.91 2.59
N LEU A 114 4.74 6.06 3.36
CA LEU A 114 4.21 4.78 2.88
C LEU A 114 3.21 4.99 1.73
N LEU A 115 2.25 5.91 1.90
CA LEU A 115 1.25 6.20 0.88
C LEU A 115 1.88 6.71 -0.43
N LEU A 116 2.82 7.67 -0.32
CA LEU A 116 3.53 8.19 -1.49
C LEU A 116 4.38 7.12 -2.17
N THR A 117 5.08 6.30 -1.39
CA THR A 117 5.91 5.22 -1.93
C THR A 117 5.06 4.18 -2.67
N VAL A 118 3.96 3.72 -2.07
CA VAL A 118 3.03 2.77 -2.70
C VAL A 118 2.44 3.38 -3.98
N MET A 119 2.04 4.65 -3.94
CA MET A 119 1.48 5.34 -5.11
C MET A 119 2.49 5.44 -6.26
N ILE A 120 3.70 5.91 -5.97
CA ILE A 120 4.76 6.08 -6.99
C ILE A 120 5.21 4.71 -7.51
N ALA A 121 5.40 3.73 -6.63
CA ALA A 121 5.76 2.37 -7.01
C ALA A 121 4.71 1.75 -7.94
N ALA A 122 3.42 1.89 -7.62
CA ALA A 122 2.34 1.35 -8.44
C ALA A 122 2.18 2.08 -9.79
N ALA A 123 2.47 3.39 -9.83
CA ALA A 123 2.34 4.18 -11.06
C ALA A 123 3.49 3.95 -12.05
N PHE A 124 4.74 3.89 -11.56
CA PHE A 124 5.94 3.86 -12.40
C PHE A 124 6.65 2.50 -12.37
N ILE A 125 7.01 1.99 -11.18
CA ILE A 125 7.86 0.80 -11.07
C ILE A 125 7.07 -0.46 -11.39
N ASN A 126 5.93 -0.64 -10.74
CA ASN A 126 5.02 -1.77 -10.94
C ASN A 126 3.81 -1.39 -11.79
N ASN A 127 4.03 -0.66 -12.89
CA ASN A 127 2.96 -0.29 -13.79
C ASN A 127 2.28 -1.54 -14.36
N PHE A 128 0.99 -1.72 -14.06
CA PHE A 128 0.26 -2.94 -14.42
C PHE A 128 0.21 -3.20 -15.94
N VAL A 129 0.25 -2.15 -16.76
CA VAL A 129 0.22 -2.30 -18.22
C VAL A 129 1.56 -2.78 -18.76
N PHE A 130 2.65 -2.10 -18.38
CA PHE A 130 3.95 -2.32 -18.99
C PHE A 130 4.78 -3.41 -18.30
N THR A 131 4.60 -3.63 -16.99
CA THR A 131 5.36 -4.64 -16.27
C THR A 131 4.61 -5.95 -16.08
N ARG A 132 3.28 -5.91 -15.98
CA ARG A 132 2.44 -7.11 -15.77
C ARG A 132 1.55 -7.47 -16.96
N TYR A 133 1.55 -6.63 -18.00
CA TYR A 133 0.76 -6.81 -19.23
C TYR A 133 -0.75 -6.98 -18.99
N LEU A 134 -1.26 -6.34 -17.93
CA LEU A 134 -2.69 -6.37 -17.61
C LEU A 134 -3.41 -5.19 -18.28
N GLY A 135 -4.69 -5.38 -18.60
CA GLY A 135 -5.55 -4.32 -19.14
C GLY A 135 -5.30 -3.95 -20.59
N LEU A 136 -4.57 -4.74 -21.35
CA LEU A 136 -4.21 -4.47 -22.75
C LEU A 136 -5.43 -4.33 -23.68
N CYS A 137 -6.53 -5.01 -23.38
CA CYS A 137 -7.78 -4.91 -24.17
C CYS A 137 -8.31 -3.48 -24.25
N ILE A 138 -8.34 -2.75 -23.15
CA ILE A 138 -8.74 -1.33 -23.14
C ILE A 138 -7.61 -0.47 -23.67
N PHE A 139 -6.38 -0.77 -23.27
CA PHE A 139 -5.18 -0.02 -23.63
C PHE A 139 -5.05 0.18 -25.14
N PHE A 140 -5.14 -0.88 -25.94
CA PHE A 140 -5.07 -0.78 -27.41
C PHE A 140 -6.32 -0.16 -28.04
N GLY A 141 -7.49 -0.36 -27.45
CA GLY A 141 -8.74 0.16 -27.96
C GLY A 141 -8.85 1.68 -27.82
N VAL A 142 -8.45 2.22 -26.67
CA VAL A 142 -8.69 3.61 -26.28
C VAL A 142 -7.50 4.53 -26.59
N SER A 143 -6.29 4.01 -26.72
CA SER A 143 -5.06 4.80 -26.93
C SER A 143 -4.89 5.39 -28.33
N LYS A 144 -5.96 5.46 -29.16
CA LYS A 144 -5.88 6.04 -30.50
C LYS A 144 -5.81 7.56 -30.49
N ARG A 145 -6.47 8.24 -29.55
CA ARG A 145 -6.55 9.70 -29.45
C ARG A 145 -6.33 10.14 -28.02
N ARG A 146 -5.61 11.25 -27.83
CA ARG A 146 -5.25 11.79 -26.50
C ARG A 146 -6.50 12.15 -25.68
N ASP A 147 -7.47 12.83 -26.28
CA ASP A 147 -8.68 13.26 -25.55
C ASP A 147 -9.44 12.07 -24.96
N THR A 148 -9.53 10.98 -25.76
CA THR A 148 -10.17 9.74 -25.30
C THR A 148 -9.34 9.03 -24.24
N ALA A 149 -8.02 9.01 -24.40
CA ALA A 149 -7.10 8.41 -23.43
C ALA A 149 -7.14 9.10 -22.07
N ILE A 150 -7.15 10.43 -22.04
CA ILE A 150 -7.22 11.22 -20.79
C ILE A 150 -8.56 10.99 -20.09
N GLY A 151 -9.67 11.15 -20.81
CA GLY A 151 -11.01 10.96 -20.23
C GLY A 151 -11.20 9.55 -19.69
N MET A 152 -10.69 8.54 -20.44
CA MET A 152 -10.75 7.16 -20.00
C MET A 152 -9.85 6.88 -18.81
N GLY A 153 -8.66 7.47 -18.76
CA GLY A 153 -7.74 7.34 -17.63
C GLY A 153 -8.35 7.88 -16.33
N ILE A 154 -9.04 9.01 -16.39
CA ILE A 154 -9.75 9.59 -15.23
C ILE A 154 -10.90 8.69 -14.79
N THR A 155 -11.75 8.26 -15.73
CA THR A 155 -12.89 7.37 -15.43
C THR A 155 -12.41 6.05 -14.85
N PHE A 156 -11.36 5.46 -15.42
CA PHE A 156 -10.75 4.23 -14.94
C PHE A 156 -10.23 4.38 -13.50
N THR A 157 -9.55 5.47 -13.20
CA THR A 157 -9.03 5.74 -11.86
C THR A 157 -10.15 5.87 -10.84
N LEU A 158 -11.25 6.55 -11.17
CA LEU A 158 -12.42 6.67 -10.29
C LEU A 158 -13.07 5.31 -10.03
N VAL A 159 -13.26 4.49 -11.06
CA VAL A 159 -13.78 3.12 -10.92
C VAL A 159 -12.85 2.29 -10.04
N MET A 160 -11.54 2.40 -10.27
CA MET A 160 -10.52 1.67 -9.50
C MET A 160 -10.59 1.99 -8.02
N ILE A 161 -10.67 3.28 -7.66
CA ILE A 161 -10.78 3.73 -6.27
C ILE A 161 -12.06 3.18 -5.62
N ALA A 162 -13.20 3.35 -6.29
CA ALA A 162 -14.50 2.88 -5.78
C ALA A 162 -14.50 1.36 -5.57
N THR A 163 -14.01 0.61 -6.56
CA THR A 163 -13.95 -0.86 -6.51
C THR A 163 -12.98 -1.35 -5.44
N ALA A 164 -11.78 -0.77 -5.35
CA ALA A 164 -10.78 -1.17 -4.37
C ALA A 164 -11.26 -0.93 -2.94
N MET A 165 -11.89 0.22 -2.67
CA MET A 165 -12.41 0.55 -1.35
C MET A 165 -13.59 -0.35 -0.95
N LEU A 166 -14.52 -0.59 -1.88
CA LEU A 166 -15.66 -1.45 -1.61
C LEU A 166 -15.23 -2.92 -1.41
N SER A 167 -14.31 -3.40 -2.25
CA SER A 167 -13.74 -4.75 -2.12
C SER A 167 -12.96 -4.92 -0.83
N TRP A 168 -12.17 -3.92 -0.43
CA TRP A 168 -11.46 -3.92 0.85
C TRP A 168 -12.45 -4.01 2.03
N ALA A 169 -13.53 -3.23 1.99
CA ALA A 169 -14.54 -3.25 3.05
C ALA A 169 -15.24 -4.63 3.12
N LEU A 170 -15.63 -5.21 1.98
CA LEU A 170 -16.22 -6.54 1.96
C LEU A 170 -15.25 -7.62 2.44
N ASP A 171 -14.00 -7.55 2.00
CA ASP A 171 -12.98 -8.51 2.45
C ASP A 171 -12.81 -8.44 3.97
N ARG A 172 -12.65 -7.25 4.52
CA ARG A 172 -12.39 -7.04 5.94
C ARG A 172 -13.58 -7.39 6.85
N TYR A 173 -14.81 -7.02 6.45
CA TYR A 173 -15.98 -7.15 7.30
C TYR A 173 -16.84 -8.39 7.04
N VAL A 174 -16.76 -8.95 5.84
CA VAL A 174 -17.61 -10.09 5.44
C VAL A 174 -16.78 -11.35 5.21
N LEU A 175 -15.81 -11.32 4.28
CA LEU A 175 -15.08 -12.53 3.90
C LEU A 175 -14.13 -13.02 5.00
N GLY A 176 -13.44 -12.10 5.66
CA GLY A 176 -12.49 -12.40 6.73
C GLY A 176 -13.15 -13.14 7.91
N PRO A 177 -14.19 -12.58 8.54
CA PRO A 177 -14.87 -13.23 9.65
C PRO A 177 -15.51 -14.57 9.29
N LEU A 178 -16.06 -14.69 8.07
CA LEU A 178 -16.72 -15.91 7.58
C LEU A 178 -15.75 -16.96 7.03
N ARG A 179 -14.45 -16.66 6.94
CA ARG A 179 -13.40 -17.52 6.34
C ARG A 179 -13.74 -18.03 4.94
N LEU A 180 -14.41 -17.19 4.15
CA LEU A 180 -14.85 -17.51 2.78
C LEU A 180 -13.81 -17.10 1.72
N GLY A 181 -12.50 -17.28 1.99
CA GLY A 181 -11.42 -16.90 1.09
C GLY A 181 -11.50 -17.54 -0.31
N PHE A 182 -12.11 -18.71 -0.43
CA PHE A 182 -12.32 -19.37 -1.73
C PHE A 182 -13.34 -18.64 -2.62
N LEU A 183 -14.26 -17.87 -2.04
CA LEU A 183 -15.25 -17.06 -2.77
C LEU A 183 -14.75 -15.65 -3.08
N GLN A 184 -13.56 -15.27 -2.63
CA GLN A 184 -13.01 -13.93 -2.72
C GLN A 184 -13.02 -13.38 -4.16
N ILE A 185 -12.53 -14.17 -5.12
CA ILE A 185 -12.49 -13.78 -6.54
C ILE A 185 -13.90 -13.54 -7.08
N LEU A 186 -14.84 -14.44 -6.77
CA LEU A 186 -16.22 -14.34 -7.24
C LEU A 186 -16.91 -13.08 -6.69
N VAL A 187 -16.73 -12.80 -5.41
CA VAL A 187 -17.27 -11.61 -4.74
C VAL A 187 -16.66 -10.34 -5.36
N PHE A 188 -15.34 -10.31 -5.61
CA PHE A 188 -14.69 -9.15 -6.21
C PHE A 188 -15.16 -8.90 -7.64
N ILE A 189 -15.38 -9.92 -8.45
CA ILE A 189 -15.99 -9.78 -9.78
C ILE A 189 -17.39 -9.16 -9.66
N GLY A 190 -18.21 -9.64 -8.72
CA GLY A 190 -19.53 -9.08 -8.44
C GLY A 190 -19.49 -7.61 -8.02
N VAL A 191 -18.53 -7.23 -7.16
CA VAL A 191 -18.31 -5.84 -6.74
C VAL A 191 -17.92 -4.95 -7.93
N VAL A 192 -16.98 -5.41 -8.77
CA VAL A 192 -16.58 -4.68 -9.98
C VAL A 192 -17.79 -4.44 -10.88
N ALA A 193 -18.55 -5.49 -11.17
CA ALA A 193 -19.76 -5.39 -12.00
C ALA A 193 -20.77 -4.41 -11.42
N PHE A 194 -21.01 -4.47 -10.11
CA PHE A 194 -21.93 -3.58 -9.42
C PHE A 194 -21.48 -2.11 -9.51
N VAL A 195 -20.22 -1.82 -9.19
CA VAL A 195 -19.67 -0.46 -9.21
C VAL A 195 -19.73 0.14 -10.61
N VAL A 196 -19.33 -0.63 -11.63
CA VAL A 196 -19.35 -0.14 -13.02
C VAL A 196 -20.78 0.08 -13.50
N GLN A 197 -21.72 -0.82 -13.19
CA GLN A 197 -23.13 -0.66 -13.55
C GLN A 197 -23.76 0.56 -12.86
N PHE A 198 -23.41 0.79 -11.60
CA PHE A 198 -23.83 1.96 -10.85
C PHE A 198 -23.31 3.25 -11.50
N LEU A 199 -22.01 3.29 -11.82
CA LEU A 199 -21.38 4.44 -12.49
C LEU A 199 -21.96 4.68 -13.90
N ASP A 200 -22.19 3.62 -14.68
CA ASP A 200 -22.84 3.74 -16.00
C ASP A 200 -24.20 4.38 -15.89
N THR A 201 -25.01 3.91 -14.95
CA THR A 201 -26.36 4.44 -14.71
C THR A 201 -26.31 5.89 -14.24
N MET A 202 -25.38 6.23 -13.36
CA MET A 202 -25.18 7.59 -12.88
C MET A 202 -24.70 8.52 -13.99
N LEU A 203 -23.72 8.10 -14.79
CA LEU A 203 -23.16 8.87 -15.89
C LEU A 203 -24.21 9.12 -16.98
N ARG A 204 -25.06 8.13 -17.25
CA ARG A 204 -26.18 8.23 -18.18
C ARG A 204 -27.19 9.30 -17.79
N LYS A 205 -27.43 9.45 -16.48
CA LYS A 205 -28.37 10.47 -15.94
C LYS A 205 -27.74 11.87 -15.85
N THR A 206 -26.48 11.96 -15.46
CA THR A 206 -25.83 13.24 -15.12
C THR A 206 -25.15 13.88 -16.33
N HIS A 207 -24.49 13.11 -17.19
CA HIS A 207 -23.76 13.61 -18.34
C HIS A 207 -23.95 12.73 -19.58
N PRO A 208 -25.08 12.83 -20.28
CA PRO A 208 -25.40 11.97 -21.42
C PRO A 208 -24.42 12.11 -22.59
N VAL A 209 -23.80 13.28 -22.76
CA VAL A 209 -22.75 13.50 -23.78
C VAL A 209 -21.51 12.68 -23.51
N LEU A 210 -21.09 12.61 -22.24
CA LEU A 210 -19.94 11.83 -21.80
C LEU A 210 -20.22 10.32 -21.91
N HIS A 211 -21.45 9.92 -21.55
CA HIS A 211 -21.89 8.53 -21.71
C HIS A 211 -21.85 8.06 -23.17
N ARG A 212 -22.27 8.89 -24.13
CA ARG A 212 -22.21 8.54 -25.58
C ARG A 212 -20.78 8.31 -26.06
N ARG A 213 -19.80 9.03 -25.50
CA ARG A 213 -18.38 8.87 -25.87
C ARG A 213 -17.71 7.66 -25.20
N PHE A 214 -18.07 7.36 -23.96
CA PHE A 214 -17.39 6.37 -23.13
C PHE A 214 -18.21 5.10 -22.87
N GLY A 215 -19.49 5.04 -23.20
CA GLY A 215 -20.39 3.95 -22.86
C GLY A 215 -19.93 2.56 -23.33
N ILE A 216 -19.35 2.48 -24.54
CA ILE A 216 -18.79 1.22 -25.05
C ILE A 216 -17.57 0.79 -24.23
N TYR A 217 -16.77 1.75 -23.78
CA TYR A 217 -15.55 1.46 -23.01
C TYR A 217 -15.86 1.14 -21.54
N LEU A 218 -16.97 1.62 -20.99
CA LEU A 218 -17.44 1.27 -19.65
C LEU A 218 -17.70 -0.25 -19.54
N MET A 219 -18.29 -0.84 -20.57
CA MET A 219 -18.46 -2.30 -20.63
C MET A 219 -17.11 -3.06 -20.61
N LEU A 220 -16.07 -2.52 -21.29
CA LEU A 220 -14.73 -3.11 -21.23
C LEU A 220 -14.06 -2.95 -19.87
N ILE A 221 -14.44 -1.93 -19.08
CA ILE A 221 -13.92 -1.71 -17.74
C ILE A 221 -14.35 -2.83 -16.78
N THR A 222 -15.59 -3.34 -16.90
CA THR A 222 -16.11 -4.42 -16.05
C THR A 222 -15.27 -5.69 -16.11
N THR A 223 -14.70 -5.99 -17.26
CA THR A 223 -13.88 -7.20 -17.47
C THR A 223 -12.39 -6.92 -17.43
N ASN A 224 -11.97 -5.73 -16.94
CA ASN A 224 -10.58 -5.35 -16.94
C ASN A 224 -9.79 -6.06 -15.84
N CYS A 225 -8.70 -6.71 -16.23
CA CYS A 225 -7.84 -7.49 -15.34
C CYS A 225 -7.21 -6.64 -14.24
N ILE A 226 -6.91 -5.34 -14.48
CA ILE A 226 -6.29 -4.47 -13.45
C ILE A 226 -7.28 -4.19 -12.32
N ILE A 227 -8.55 -3.94 -12.65
CA ILE A 227 -9.57 -3.61 -11.66
C ILE A 227 -9.81 -4.78 -10.70
N LEU A 228 -9.63 -6.01 -11.18
CA LEU A 228 -9.69 -7.20 -10.34
C LEU A 228 -8.37 -7.45 -9.58
N ALA A 229 -7.24 -7.17 -10.22
CA ALA A 229 -5.92 -7.45 -9.64
C ALA A 229 -5.64 -6.58 -8.40
N VAL A 230 -6.03 -5.30 -8.39
CA VAL A 230 -5.76 -4.38 -7.29
C VAL A 230 -6.46 -4.79 -5.99
N PRO A 231 -7.79 -5.07 -5.97
CA PRO A 231 -8.45 -5.63 -4.79
C PRO A 231 -7.84 -6.94 -4.31
N LEU A 232 -7.47 -7.83 -5.23
CA LEU A 232 -6.88 -9.12 -4.89
C LEU A 232 -5.52 -8.95 -4.22
N LEU A 233 -4.68 -8.05 -4.72
CA LEU A 233 -3.38 -7.72 -4.11
C LEU A 233 -3.55 -7.09 -2.72
N ASN A 234 -4.52 -6.19 -2.55
CA ASN A 234 -4.83 -5.60 -1.25
C ASN A 234 -5.26 -6.66 -0.22
N ALA A 235 -6.09 -7.59 -0.63
CA ALA A 235 -6.55 -8.68 0.22
C ALA A 235 -5.42 -9.66 0.59
N GLN A 236 -4.58 -10.03 -0.38
CA GLN A 236 -3.42 -10.91 -0.14
C GLN A 236 -2.37 -10.26 0.77
N ALA A 237 -2.16 -8.95 0.64
CA ALA A 237 -1.24 -8.19 1.48
C ALA A 237 -1.82 -7.87 2.87
N GLY A 238 -3.11 -8.09 3.11
CA GLY A 238 -3.78 -7.67 4.34
C GLY A 238 -3.73 -6.16 4.57
N SER A 239 -3.71 -5.38 3.48
CA SER A 239 -3.50 -3.94 3.48
C SER A 239 -4.52 -3.18 4.32
N GLY A 240 -4.05 -2.09 4.95
CA GLY A 240 -4.93 -1.13 5.60
C GLY A 240 -5.76 -0.31 4.59
N PRO A 241 -6.81 0.41 5.06
CA PRO A 241 -7.68 1.17 4.16
C PRO A 241 -6.93 2.26 3.38
N LEU A 242 -5.96 2.91 4.01
CA LEU A 242 -5.14 3.95 3.38
C LEU A 242 -4.16 3.37 2.35
N GLU A 243 -3.60 2.21 2.61
CA GLU A 243 -2.71 1.51 1.68
C GLU A 243 -3.49 1.02 0.45
N ALA A 244 -4.68 0.46 0.68
CA ALA A 244 -5.59 0.05 -0.39
C ALA A 244 -5.99 1.22 -1.28
N LEU A 245 -6.25 2.39 -0.68
CA LEU A 245 -6.55 3.62 -1.41
C LEU A 245 -5.33 4.11 -2.20
N ALA A 246 -4.14 4.11 -1.58
CA ALA A 246 -2.90 4.55 -2.24
C ALA A 246 -2.55 3.66 -3.43
N LEU A 247 -2.69 2.33 -3.29
CA LEU A 247 -2.48 1.38 -4.37
C LEU A 247 -3.49 1.60 -5.51
N ALA A 248 -4.76 1.86 -5.19
CA ALA A 248 -5.81 2.12 -6.18
C ALA A 248 -5.54 3.41 -6.97
N ILE A 249 -5.18 4.50 -6.28
CA ILE A 249 -4.84 5.78 -6.92
C ILE A 249 -3.57 5.62 -7.77
N GLY A 250 -2.52 5.01 -7.23
CA GLY A 250 -1.26 4.78 -7.94
C GLY A 250 -1.44 3.92 -9.19
N SER A 251 -2.18 2.82 -9.09
CA SER A 251 -2.47 1.92 -10.21
C SER A 251 -3.34 2.59 -11.28
N GLY A 252 -4.35 3.36 -10.87
CA GLY A 252 -5.20 4.14 -11.77
C GLY A 252 -4.40 5.22 -12.50
N ALA A 253 -3.58 5.98 -11.78
CA ALA A 253 -2.68 7.00 -12.35
C ALA A 253 -1.65 6.36 -13.30
N GLY A 254 -1.10 5.20 -12.95
CA GLY A 254 -0.18 4.44 -13.80
C GLY A 254 -0.84 3.98 -15.09
N PHE A 255 -2.09 3.53 -15.03
CA PHE A 255 -2.87 3.17 -16.21
C PHE A 255 -3.17 4.39 -17.10
N ALA A 256 -3.57 5.52 -16.49
CA ALA A 256 -3.79 6.77 -17.20
C ALA A 256 -2.52 7.29 -17.88
N LEU A 257 -1.38 7.21 -17.19
CA LEU A 257 -0.07 7.55 -17.75
C LEU A 257 0.27 6.65 -18.94
N ALA A 258 0.07 5.34 -18.82
CA ALA A 258 0.33 4.40 -19.91
C ALA A 258 -0.53 4.71 -21.15
N LEU A 259 -1.84 4.96 -20.95
CA LEU A 259 -2.76 5.38 -22.01
C LEU A 259 -2.31 6.67 -22.68
N PHE A 260 -1.91 7.66 -21.88
CA PHE A 260 -1.45 8.96 -22.39
C PHE A 260 -0.17 8.81 -23.23
N LEU A 261 0.85 8.11 -22.71
CA LEU A 261 2.09 7.89 -23.44
C LEU A 261 1.85 7.16 -24.76
N MET A 262 1.03 6.10 -24.73
CA MET A 262 0.70 5.34 -25.91
C MET A 262 -0.09 6.18 -26.94
N SER A 263 -1.02 7.01 -26.49
CA SER A 263 -1.78 7.88 -27.39
C SER A 263 -0.89 8.92 -28.07
N CYS A 264 0.05 9.53 -27.33
CA CYS A 264 1.03 10.45 -27.88
C CYS A 264 1.93 9.78 -28.94
N ALA A 265 2.38 8.55 -28.68
CA ALA A 265 3.20 7.81 -29.61
C ALA A 265 2.41 7.44 -30.88
N ARG A 266 1.18 6.98 -30.74
CA ARG A 266 0.32 6.60 -31.87
C ARG A 266 -0.06 7.78 -32.75
N GLU A 267 -0.41 8.93 -32.17
CA GLU A 267 -0.66 10.15 -32.94
C GLU A 267 0.58 10.60 -33.73
N ARG A 268 1.79 10.47 -33.17
CA ARG A 268 3.04 10.73 -33.89
C ARG A 268 3.24 9.77 -35.06
N MET A 269 2.88 8.49 -34.88
CA MET A 269 3.04 7.48 -35.93
C MET A 269 2.06 7.65 -37.11
N GLU A 270 0.93 8.35 -36.92
CA GLU A 270 0.02 8.71 -38.02
C GLU A 270 0.71 9.59 -39.08
N TYR A 271 1.67 10.42 -38.66
CA TYR A 271 2.47 11.28 -39.57
C TYR A 271 3.71 10.57 -40.15
N ALA A 272 4.05 9.38 -39.66
CA ALA A 272 5.19 8.62 -40.12
C ALA A 272 4.84 7.73 -41.29
N ARG A 273 5.81 7.52 -42.20
CA ARG A 273 5.64 6.59 -43.33
C ARG A 273 5.84 5.14 -42.85
N VAL A 274 4.79 4.58 -42.24
CA VAL A 274 4.81 3.18 -41.79
C VAL A 274 4.42 2.27 -42.98
N PRO A 275 5.19 1.19 -43.28
CA PRO A 275 4.82 0.21 -44.29
C PRO A 275 3.45 -0.42 -44.02
N LEU A 276 2.66 -0.65 -45.06
CA LEU A 276 1.31 -1.18 -44.98
C LEU A 276 1.13 -2.40 -44.04
N PRO A 277 2.03 -3.42 -44.05
CA PRO A 277 1.89 -4.57 -43.16
C PRO A 277 1.98 -4.26 -41.67
N PHE A 278 2.63 -3.15 -41.29
CA PHE A 278 2.82 -2.74 -39.90
C PHE A 278 1.80 -1.71 -39.41
N GLN A 279 0.95 -1.20 -40.29
CA GLN A 279 -0.05 -0.22 -39.91
C GLN A 279 -1.12 -0.80 -38.98
N GLY A 280 -1.60 0.02 -38.02
CA GLY A 280 -2.68 -0.34 -37.12
C GLY A 280 -2.22 -1.04 -35.82
N LEU A 281 -2.68 -2.25 -35.59
CA LEU A 281 -2.37 -3.02 -34.38
C LEU A 281 -0.90 -3.48 -34.29
N PRO A 282 -0.25 -3.97 -35.36
CA PRO A 282 1.14 -4.45 -35.26
C PRO A 282 2.09 -3.38 -34.73
N ILE A 283 2.03 -2.15 -35.23
CA ILE A 283 2.87 -1.05 -34.77
C ILE A 283 2.53 -0.67 -33.34
N ALA A 284 1.25 -0.75 -32.93
CA ALA A 284 0.84 -0.49 -31.58
C ALA A 284 1.44 -1.51 -30.59
N PHE A 285 1.49 -2.80 -30.95
CA PHE A 285 2.16 -3.83 -30.14
C PHE A 285 3.67 -3.61 -30.06
N ALA A 286 4.32 -3.24 -31.16
CA ALA A 286 5.75 -2.92 -31.15
C ALA A 286 6.06 -1.74 -30.22
N LEU A 287 5.26 -0.66 -30.29
CA LEU A 287 5.38 0.49 -29.38
C LEU A 287 5.15 0.10 -27.91
N ALA A 288 4.12 -0.71 -27.63
CA ALA A 288 3.88 -1.18 -26.27
C ALA A 288 5.05 -2.01 -25.72
N GLY A 289 5.67 -2.84 -26.57
CA GLY A 289 6.88 -3.58 -26.21
C GLY A 289 8.07 -2.66 -25.90
N LEU A 290 8.28 -1.60 -26.70
CA LEU A 290 9.33 -0.61 -26.43
C LEU A 290 9.08 0.15 -25.13
N PHE A 291 7.85 0.56 -24.85
CA PHE A 291 7.50 1.16 -23.56
C PHE A 291 7.73 0.19 -22.40
N ALA A 292 7.34 -1.09 -22.56
CA ALA A 292 7.57 -2.10 -21.54
C ALA A 292 9.07 -2.26 -21.22
N LEU A 293 9.94 -2.31 -22.25
CA LEU A 293 11.39 -2.35 -22.06
C LEU A 293 11.91 -1.10 -21.34
N ALA A 294 11.40 0.09 -21.68
CA ALA A 294 11.78 1.33 -21.01
C ALA A 294 11.34 1.31 -19.53
N PHE A 295 10.14 0.82 -19.24
CA PHE A 295 9.62 0.72 -17.86
C PHE A 295 10.33 -0.38 -17.06
N MET A 296 10.80 -1.44 -17.67
CA MET A 296 11.66 -2.44 -17.01
C MET A 296 12.97 -1.84 -16.49
N GLY A 297 13.50 -0.79 -17.17
CA GLY A 297 14.64 -0.03 -16.66
C GLY A 297 14.38 0.60 -15.27
N PHE A 298 13.14 1.02 -15.01
CA PHE A 298 12.76 1.54 -13.67
C PHE A 298 12.64 0.43 -12.63
N SER A 299 12.30 -0.80 -13.00
CA SER A 299 12.21 -1.93 -12.07
C SER A 299 13.57 -2.37 -11.52
N GLY A 300 14.67 -2.02 -12.20
CA GLY A 300 16.04 -2.23 -11.72
C GLY A 300 16.51 -1.21 -10.68
N LEU A 301 15.75 -0.12 -10.50
CA LEU A 301 15.98 0.83 -9.42
C LEU A 301 15.34 0.31 -8.14
N ASP A 302 16.03 -0.57 -7.43
CA ASP A 302 15.61 -1.16 -6.14
C ASP A 302 15.50 -0.13 -4.99
N PHE A 303 15.27 1.14 -5.32
CA PHE A 303 15.14 2.22 -4.35
C PHE A 303 13.90 2.11 -3.45
N PHE A 304 12.90 1.29 -3.86
CA PHE A 304 11.59 1.18 -3.21
C PHE A 304 11.17 -0.28 -2.93
N ARG A 305 12.11 -1.19 -3.02
CA ARG A 305 11.81 -2.61 -2.78
C ARG A 305 12.13 -3.03 -1.36
#